data_880b8afebe7b6335ccbf72a8546b60f2
#
_entry.id   880b8afebe7b6335ccbf72a8546b60f2
#
_cell.length_a   1.000
_cell.length_b   1.000
_cell.length_c   1.000
_cell.angle_alpha   90.00
_cell.angle_beta   90.00
_cell.angle_gamma   90.00
#
_symmetry.space_group_name_H-M   'P 1'
#
loop_
_entity.id
_entity.type
_entity.pdbx_description
1 polymer ?
#
loop_
_entity_poly.entity_id
_entity_poly.type
_entity_poly.pdbx_seq_one_letter_code
_entity_poly.pdbx_strand_id
1 'polypeptide(L)'
;MKSTSACCDNIARLKQELDTADAVVIGAGSGLSTSAGFTYTGERFQKYFGDFIAKYGFRDMYSGGFYPFDSLEEHWAYWSRYIYVNRYLDAPKPVYQELLRLVQDKNYFVLTTNVDHCFQKAGFEKRRLFYTQGDYGLFQCSEPCCQETL
;
A
#
# COMPACT_ATOMS: atom_id res chain seq x y z
N MET A 1 -26.76 -22.49 -5.06
CA MET A 1 -25.69 -22.89 -5.97
C MET A 1 -25.68 -22.13 -7.31
N LYS A 2 -25.95 -20.80 -7.34
CA LYS A 2 -25.89 -19.98 -8.57
C LYS A 2 -24.65 -19.04 -8.66
N SER A 3 -23.72 -19.14 -7.70
CA SER A 3 -22.62 -18.16 -7.54
C SER A 3 -21.31 -18.52 -8.28
N THR A 4 -21.07 -19.78 -8.57
CA THR A 4 -19.79 -20.21 -9.16
C THR A 4 -19.71 -20.02 -10.67
N SER A 5 -20.80 -20.25 -11.41
CA SER A 5 -20.77 -20.07 -12.89
C SER A 5 -20.61 -18.58 -13.27
N ALA A 6 -21.36 -17.68 -12.64
CA ALA A 6 -21.27 -16.24 -12.91
C ALA A 6 -19.88 -15.66 -12.58
N CYS A 7 -19.21 -16.19 -11.56
CA CYS A 7 -17.84 -15.79 -11.22
C CYS A 7 -16.84 -16.27 -12.29
N CYS A 8 -16.96 -17.53 -12.76
CA CYS A 8 -16.12 -18.06 -13.82
C CYS A 8 -16.30 -17.29 -15.14
N ASP A 9 -17.54 -16.93 -15.49
CA ASP A 9 -17.85 -16.15 -16.69
C ASP A 9 -17.23 -14.76 -16.63
N ASN A 10 -17.29 -14.10 -15.48
CA ASN A 10 -16.68 -12.79 -15.27
C ASN A 10 -15.14 -12.83 -15.33
N ILE A 11 -14.51 -13.88 -14.80
CA ILE A 11 -13.05 -14.06 -14.88
C ILE A 11 -12.64 -14.31 -16.33
N ALA A 12 -13.36 -15.16 -17.07
CA ALA A 12 -13.08 -15.43 -18.48
C ALA A 12 -13.19 -14.16 -19.32
N ARG A 13 -14.23 -13.36 -19.08
CA ARG A 13 -14.41 -12.06 -19.72
C ARG A 13 -13.28 -11.08 -19.37
N LEU A 14 -12.92 -10.95 -18.10
CA LEU A 14 -11.80 -10.08 -17.70
C LEU A 14 -10.50 -10.50 -18.38
N LYS A 15 -10.23 -11.80 -18.47
CA LYS A 15 -9.05 -12.30 -19.18
C LYS A 15 -9.08 -11.91 -20.64
N GLN A 16 -10.22 -12.08 -21.32
CA GLN A 16 -10.37 -11.69 -22.72
C GLN A 16 -10.14 -10.19 -22.94
N GLU A 17 -10.72 -9.34 -22.08
CA GLU A 17 -10.52 -7.89 -22.13
C GLU A 17 -9.05 -7.51 -21.91
N LEU A 18 -8.38 -8.15 -20.96
CA LEU A 18 -6.95 -7.93 -20.73
C LEU A 18 -6.10 -8.39 -21.93
N ASP A 19 -6.44 -9.51 -22.57
CA ASP A 19 -5.68 -10.06 -23.70
C ASP A 19 -5.81 -9.19 -24.96
N THR A 20 -6.94 -8.51 -25.15
CA THR A 20 -7.24 -7.69 -26.33
C THR A 20 -7.02 -6.18 -26.11
N ALA A 21 -6.76 -5.74 -24.90
CA ALA A 21 -6.58 -4.33 -24.59
C ALA A 21 -5.27 -3.76 -25.19
N ASP A 22 -5.35 -2.60 -25.81
CA ASP A 22 -4.17 -1.83 -26.29
C ASP A 22 -3.36 -1.26 -25.13
N ALA A 23 -4.01 -0.96 -24.00
CA ALA A 23 -3.39 -0.46 -22.79
C ALA A 23 -4.18 -0.87 -21.55
N VAL A 24 -3.48 -1.00 -20.42
CA VAL A 24 -4.08 -1.35 -19.12
C VAL A 24 -3.77 -0.25 -18.11
N VAL A 25 -4.80 0.36 -17.53
CA VAL A 25 -4.65 1.31 -16.42
C VAL A 25 -5.04 0.64 -15.11
N ILE A 26 -4.14 0.64 -14.15
CA ILE A 26 -4.35 0.08 -12.82
C ILE A 26 -4.60 1.21 -11.83
N GLY A 27 -5.83 1.34 -11.33
CA GLY A 27 -6.16 2.22 -10.21
C GLY A 27 -6.07 1.44 -8.89
N ALA A 28 -5.22 1.87 -7.96
CA ALA A 28 -5.02 1.15 -6.70
C ALA A 28 -5.04 2.07 -5.47
N GLY A 29 -5.69 1.59 -4.42
CA GLY A 29 -5.73 2.20 -3.10
C GLY A 29 -5.37 1.20 -2.00
N SER A 30 -5.57 1.58 -0.74
CA SER A 30 -5.21 0.78 0.45
C SER A 30 -5.79 -0.64 0.47
N GLY A 31 -6.90 -0.88 -0.23
CA GLY A 31 -7.49 -2.21 -0.37
C GLY A 31 -6.55 -3.22 -1.03
N LEU A 32 -5.72 -2.79 -1.99
CA LEU A 32 -4.72 -3.66 -2.60
C LEU A 32 -3.64 -4.06 -1.58
N SER A 33 -3.14 -3.12 -0.80
CA SER A 33 -2.17 -3.39 0.28
C SER A 33 -2.76 -4.28 1.37
N THR A 34 -4.02 -4.07 1.72
CA THR A 34 -4.74 -4.93 2.67
C THR A 34 -4.85 -6.37 2.14
N SER A 35 -5.16 -6.55 0.85
CA SER A 35 -5.20 -7.87 0.21
C SER A 35 -3.84 -8.56 0.23
N ALA A 36 -2.75 -7.79 0.11
CA ALA A 36 -1.38 -8.27 0.24
C ALA A 36 -0.95 -8.55 1.70
N GLY A 37 -1.81 -8.28 2.68
CA GLY A 37 -1.60 -8.56 4.10
C GLY A 37 -1.14 -7.37 4.94
N PHE A 38 -1.06 -6.18 4.39
CA PHE A 38 -0.81 -4.94 5.14
C PHE A 38 -2.10 -4.45 5.82
N THR A 39 -2.54 -5.20 6.82
CA THR A 39 -3.71 -4.83 7.63
C THR A 39 -3.31 -3.83 8.71
N TYR A 40 -4.17 -2.84 8.99
CA TYR A 40 -3.98 -1.84 10.03
C TYR A 40 -4.61 -2.23 11.38
N THR A 41 -5.32 -3.34 11.41
CA THR A 41 -6.01 -3.87 12.59
C THR A 41 -5.63 -5.33 12.83
N GLY A 42 -6.18 -5.93 13.89
CA GLY A 42 -6.03 -7.37 14.19
C GLY A 42 -4.63 -7.73 14.65
N GLU A 43 -4.23 -8.98 14.38
CA GLU A 43 -2.97 -9.56 14.90
C GLU A 43 -1.72 -8.76 14.52
N ARG A 44 -1.68 -8.24 13.29
CA ARG A 44 -0.53 -7.45 12.83
C ARG A 44 -0.40 -6.16 13.64
N PHE A 45 -1.50 -5.49 13.93
CA PHE A 45 -1.51 -4.29 14.77
C PHE A 45 -1.10 -4.62 16.20
N GLN A 46 -1.65 -5.66 16.79
CA GLN A 46 -1.28 -6.11 18.13
C GLN A 46 0.21 -6.46 18.23
N LYS A 47 0.74 -7.18 17.23
CA LYS A 47 2.13 -7.59 17.20
C LYS A 47 3.11 -6.42 17.20
N TYR A 48 2.84 -5.39 16.42
CA TYR A 48 3.79 -4.29 16.21
C TYR A 48 3.53 -3.07 17.10
N PHE A 49 2.33 -2.91 17.66
CA PHE A 49 1.93 -1.71 18.41
C PHE A 49 1.30 -2.03 19.77
N GLY A 50 1.59 -3.21 20.35
CA GLY A 50 1.02 -3.63 21.62
C GLY A 50 1.29 -2.67 22.79
N ASP A 51 2.46 -2.06 22.83
CA ASP A 51 2.85 -1.03 23.79
C ASP A 51 2.01 0.26 23.64
N PHE A 52 1.81 0.74 22.43
CA PHE A 52 0.95 1.89 22.13
C PHE A 52 -0.52 1.60 22.38
N ILE A 53 -0.99 0.39 22.08
CA ILE A 53 -2.34 -0.06 22.43
C ILE A 53 -2.53 -0.01 23.94
N ALA A 54 -1.58 -0.54 24.72
CA ALA A 54 -1.67 -0.55 26.16
C ALA A 54 -1.63 0.86 26.78
N LYS A 55 -0.82 1.75 26.22
CA LYS A 55 -0.65 3.12 26.73
C LYS A 55 -1.79 4.07 26.33
N TYR A 56 -2.22 4.01 25.06
CA TYR A 56 -3.13 5.00 24.47
C TYR A 56 -4.50 4.46 24.09
N GLY A 57 -4.71 3.14 24.17
CA GLY A 57 -5.98 2.51 23.78
C GLY A 57 -6.27 2.54 22.28
N PHE A 58 -5.23 2.60 21.44
CA PHE A 58 -5.42 2.65 20.00
C PHE A 58 -6.14 1.42 19.45
N ARG A 59 -6.97 1.61 18.44
CA ARG A 59 -7.78 0.56 17.82
C ARG A 59 -7.24 0.08 16.47
N ASP A 60 -6.45 0.91 15.82
CA ASP A 60 -5.81 0.63 14.53
C ASP A 60 -4.57 1.51 14.33
N MET A 61 -3.71 1.11 13.35
CA MET A 61 -2.50 1.86 13.07
C MET A 61 -2.76 3.24 12.48
N TYR A 62 -3.83 3.39 11.69
CA TYR A 62 -4.09 4.63 10.97
C TYR A 62 -4.51 5.75 11.92
N SER A 63 -5.51 5.48 12.77
CA SER A 63 -5.97 6.48 13.75
C SER A 63 -4.89 6.85 14.77
N GLY A 64 -4.03 5.90 15.15
CA GLY A 64 -2.89 6.17 16.03
C GLY A 64 -1.87 7.14 15.44
N GLY A 65 -1.73 7.18 14.11
CA GLY A 65 -0.85 8.13 13.42
C GLY A 65 -1.28 9.60 13.54
N PHE A 66 -2.55 9.86 13.81
CA PHE A 66 -3.10 11.22 14.02
C PHE A 66 -3.23 11.60 15.50
N TYR A 67 -2.74 10.75 16.41
CA TYR A 67 -2.78 11.06 17.82
C TYR A 67 -1.84 12.23 18.16
N PRO A 68 -2.28 13.23 18.93
CA PRO A 68 -1.44 14.36 19.33
C PRO A 68 -0.51 13.94 20.48
N PHE A 69 0.62 13.32 20.15
CA PHE A 69 1.61 12.89 21.14
C PHE A 69 2.18 14.09 21.90
N ASP A 70 2.44 13.93 23.19
CA ASP A 70 2.94 15.00 24.07
C ASP A 70 4.41 15.36 23.77
N SER A 71 5.16 14.47 23.14
CA SER A 71 6.56 14.71 22.77
C SER A 71 6.88 14.24 21.35
N LEU A 72 7.91 14.85 20.75
CA LEU A 72 8.44 14.44 19.45
C LEU A 72 9.05 13.04 19.48
N GLU A 73 9.61 12.65 20.61
CA GLU A 73 10.18 11.31 20.83
C GLU A 73 9.10 10.24 20.71
N GLU A 74 7.93 10.42 21.32
CA GLU A 74 6.81 9.50 21.21
C GLU A 74 6.18 9.51 19.81
N HIS A 75 6.04 10.69 19.23
CA HIS A 75 5.58 10.83 17.84
C HIS A 75 6.47 10.03 16.89
N TRP A 76 7.78 10.20 16.96
CA TRP A 76 8.70 9.48 16.09
C TRP A 76 8.90 8.02 16.48
N ALA A 77 8.71 7.65 17.75
CA ALA A 77 8.66 6.24 18.13
C ALA A 77 7.48 5.51 17.47
N TYR A 78 6.32 6.17 17.36
CA TYR A 78 5.18 5.65 16.63
C TYR A 78 5.45 5.62 15.11
N TRP A 79 5.78 6.77 14.54
CA TRP A 79 5.91 6.93 13.10
C TRP A 79 7.09 6.16 12.50
N SER A 80 8.23 6.07 13.15
CA SER A 80 9.34 5.25 12.66
C SER A 80 8.96 3.78 12.56
N ARG A 81 8.24 3.26 13.55
CA ARG A 81 7.71 1.90 13.55
C ARG A 81 6.63 1.73 12.48
N TYR A 82 5.71 2.68 12.36
CA TYR A 82 4.66 2.69 11.34
C TYR A 82 5.25 2.63 9.92
N ILE A 83 6.23 3.47 9.65
CA ILE A 83 6.96 3.51 8.38
C ILE A 83 7.68 2.18 8.15
N TYR A 84 8.41 1.69 9.15
CA TYR A 84 9.14 0.42 9.04
C TYR A 84 8.22 -0.73 8.65
N VAL A 85 7.12 -0.92 9.37
CA VAL A 85 6.25 -2.08 9.14
C VAL A 85 5.40 -1.97 7.86
N ASN A 86 5.10 -0.75 7.39
CA ASN A 86 4.24 -0.55 6.22
C ASN A 86 5.01 -0.25 4.93
N ARG A 87 6.31 0.12 5.02
CA ARG A 87 7.11 0.54 3.87
C ARG A 87 8.33 -0.38 3.65
N TYR A 88 8.99 -0.79 4.73
CA TYR A 88 10.25 -1.53 4.62
C TYR A 88 10.09 -3.04 4.72
N LEU A 89 9.12 -3.55 5.46
CA LEU A 89 8.81 -4.98 5.46
C LEU A 89 8.18 -5.40 4.14
N ASP A 90 8.42 -6.64 3.77
CA ASP A 90 7.79 -7.22 2.59
C ASP A 90 6.31 -7.55 2.84
N ALA A 91 5.51 -7.44 1.78
CA ALA A 91 4.11 -7.82 1.83
C ALA A 91 3.99 -9.33 2.12
N PRO A 92 3.13 -9.73 3.08
CA PRO A 92 2.95 -11.14 3.42
C PRO A 92 2.49 -12.05 2.27
N LYS A 93 1.82 -11.46 1.26
CA LYS A 93 1.28 -12.19 0.10
C LYS A 93 1.78 -11.57 -1.20
N PRO A 94 2.00 -12.35 -2.26
CA PRO A 94 2.61 -11.91 -3.52
C PRO A 94 1.64 -11.18 -4.47
N VAL A 95 0.66 -10.44 -3.94
CA VAL A 95 -0.41 -9.80 -4.73
C VAL A 95 0.14 -8.83 -5.77
N TYR A 96 1.14 -8.04 -5.40
CA TYR A 96 1.75 -7.06 -6.31
C TYR A 96 2.59 -7.73 -7.40
N GLN A 97 3.31 -8.80 -7.08
CA GLN A 97 4.06 -9.59 -8.04
C GLN A 97 3.13 -10.34 -9.02
N GLU A 98 2.02 -10.86 -8.51
CA GLU A 98 0.99 -11.49 -9.35
C GLU A 98 0.35 -10.48 -10.29
N LEU A 99 0.04 -9.27 -9.79
CA LEU A 99 -0.49 -8.20 -10.61
C LEU A 99 0.51 -7.76 -11.70
N LEU A 100 1.79 -7.66 -11.37
CA LEU A 100 2.82 -7.35 -12.36
C LEU A 100 2.88 -8.40 -13.47
N ARG A 101 2.82 -9.70 -13.12
CA ARG A 101 2.83 -10.79 -14.13
C ARG A 101 1.67 -10.70 -15.13
N LEU A 102 0.53 -10.15 -14.72
CA LEU A 102 -0.62 -9.96 -15.61
C LEU A 102 -0.41 -8.86 -16.66
N VAL A 103 0.47 -7.89 -16.37
CA VAL A 103 0.58 -6.69 -17.20
C VAL A 103 1.99 -6.38 -17.70
N GLN A 104 3.03 -7.09 -17.25
CA GLN A 104 4.44 -6.76 -17.57
C GLN A 104 4.74 -6.70 -19.07
N ASP A 105 4.08 -7.55 -19.86
CA ASP A 105 4.25 -7.63 -21.33
C ASP A 105 3.24 -6.74 -22.10
N LYS A 106 2.50 -5.89 -21.37
CA LYS A 106 1.48 -5.01 -21.92
C LYS A 106 1.90 -3.53 -21.80
N ASN A 107 1.23 -2.68 -22.55
CA ASN A 107 1.30 -1.25 -22.31
C ASN A 107 0.44 -0.92 -21.08
N TYR A 108 1.08 -0.78 -19.90
CA TYR A 108 0.36 -0.50 -18.67
C TYR A 108 0.77 0.82 -18.04
N PHE A 109 -0.11 1.38 -17.21
CA PHE A 109 0.16 2.50 -16.34
C PHE A 109 -0.54 2.31 -14.97
N VAL A 110 0.12 2.68 -13.89
CA VAL A 110 -0.41 2.58 -12.52
C VAL A 110 -0.67 3.96 -11.95
N LEU A 111 -1.89 4.15 -11.43
CA LEU A 111 -2.29 5.29 -10.61
C LEU A 111 -2.58 4.78 -9.20
N THR A 112 -1.88 5.27 -8.20
CA THR A 112 -2.09 4.81 -6.82
C THR A 112 -2.06 5.94 -5.81
N THR A 113 -2.88 5.82 -4.78
CA THR A 113 -2.82 6.63 -3.55
C THR A 113 -1.97 5.97 -2.47
N ASN A 114 -1.46 4.76 -2.71
CA ASN A 114 -0.64 4.04 -1.74
C ASN A 114 0.75 4.66 -1.64
N VAL A 115 1.27 4.69 -0.42
CA VAL A 115 2.55 5.29 -0.03
C VAL A 115 3.54 4.25 0.52
N ASP A 116 3.20 2.95 0.37
CA ASP A 116 3.89 1.79 0.95
C ASP A 116 5.04 1.22 0.09
N HIS A 117 5.24 1.78 -1.10
CA HIS A 117 6.28 1.36 -2.05
C HIS A 117 6.13 -0.07 -2.61
N CYS A 118 4.98 -0.70 -2.44
CA CYS A 118 4.79 -2.09 -2.83
C CYS A 118 4.88 -2.32 -4.35
N PHE A 119 4.41 -1.37 -5.16
CA PHE A 119 4.56 -1.44 -6.61
C PHE A 119 6.03 -1.44 -7.04
N GLN A 120 6.83 -0.54 -6.48
CA GLN A 120 8.26 -0.44 -6.78
C GLN A 120 8.99 -1.70 -6.33
N LYS A 121 8.70 -2.21 -5.12
CA LYS A 121 9.27 -3.47 -4.61
C LYS A 121 8.93 -4.67 -5.48
N ALA A 122 7.74 -4.70 -6.06
CA ALA A 122 7.31 -5.76 -6.95
C ALA A 122 7.97 -5.70 -8.34
N GLY A 123 8.65 -4.59 -8.68
CA GLY A 123 9.36 -4.42 -9.95
C GLY A 123 8.60 -3.65 -11.02
N PHE A 124 7.51 -2.96 -10.68
CA PHE A 124 6.85 -2.07 -11.63
C PHE A 124 7.79 -0.93 -12.06
N GLU A 125 7.80 -0.61 -13.34
CA GLU A 125 8.64 0.46 -13.88
C GLU A 125 8.23 1.83 -13.33
N LYS A 126 9.17 2.55 -12.72
CA LYS A 126 8.92 3.87 -12.10
C LYS A 126 8.28 4.87 -13.08
N ARG A 127 8.66 4.86 -14.36
CA ARG A 127 8.08 5.73 -15.41
C ARG A 127 6.62 5.43 -15.73
N ARG A 128 6.10 4.27 -15.33
CA ARG A 128 4.72 3.81 -15.52
C ARG A 128 3.92 3.83 -14.22
N LEU A 129 4.42 4.53 -13.20
CA LEU A 129 3.84 4.57 -11.88
C LEU A 129 3.68 6.01 -11.41
N PHE A 130 2.45 6.41 -11.15
CA PHE A 130 2.12 7.70 -10.54
C PHE A 130 1.46 7.48 -9.17
N TYR A 131 2.17 7.85 -8.11
CA TYR A 131 1.70 7.78 -6.74
C TYR A 131 1.42 9.20 -6.22
N THR A 132 0.15 9.47 -5.92
CA THR A 132 -0.37 10.84 -5.74
C THR A 132 -0.12 11.42 -4.35
N GLN A 133 0.21 10.58 -3.36
CA GLN A 133 0.36 10.98 -1.95
C GLN A 133 1.78 10.82 -1.41
N GLY A 134 2.77 10.61 -2.29
CA GLY A 134 4.17 10.44 -1.89
C GLY A 134 4.51 9.01 -1.47
N ASP A 135 5.51 8.88 -0.61
CA ASP A 135 6.08 7.59 -0.16
C ASP A 135 6.49 7.73 1.31
N TYR A 136 6.15 6.78 2.15
CA TYR A 136 6.51 6.79 3.58
C TYR A 136 8.03 6.79 3.83
N GLY A 137 8.84 6.42 2.86
CA GLY A 137 10.30 6.46 2.94
C GLY A 137 10.93 7.78 2.53
N LEU A 138 10.12 8.80 2.19
CA LEU A 138 10.60 10.11 1.79
C LEU A 138 10.25 11.16 2.84
N PHE A 139 11.21 12.00 3.16
CA PHE A 139 11.06 13.12 4.07
C PHE A 139 11.11 14.44 3.30
N GLN A 140 10.28 15.37 3.70
CA GLN A 140 10.24 16.72 3.16
C GLN A 140 10.30 17.71 4.31
N CYS A 141 10.93 18.88 4.06
CA CYS A 141 10.93 19.96 5.03
C CYS A 141 9.50 20.41 5.34
N SER A 142 9.15 20.58 6.62
CA SER A 142 7.83 21.07 7.05
C SER A 142 7.57 22.52 6.60
N GLU A 143 8.63 23.33 6.54
CA GLU A 143 8.63 24.62 5.89
C GLU A 143 9.04 24.39 4.42
N PRO A 144 8.25 24.82 3.42
CA PRO A 144 8.55 24.53 2.01
C PRO A 144 9.73 25.36 1.49
N CYS A 145 10.92 25.08 2.03
CA CYS A 145 12.17 25.79 1.70
C CYS A 145 12.81 25.28 0.39
N CYS A 146 12.52 24.04 0.00
CA CYS A 146 12.99 23.43 -1.24
C CYS A 146 12.01 22.34 -1.69
N GLN A 147 12.20 21.86 -2.94
CA GLN A 147 11.41 20.73 -3.48
C GLN A 147 12.11 19.38 -3.33
N GLU A 148 13.26 19.35 -2.67
CA GLU A 148 14.01 18.12 -2.46
C GLU A 148 13.34 17.26 -1.39
N THR A 149 13.31 15.96 -1.67
CA THR A 149 12.91 14.91 -0.71
C THR A 149 14.13 14.09 -0.34
N LEU A 150 14.25 13.79 0.94
CA LEU A 150 15.34 13.00 1.52
C LEU A 150 14.89 11.58 1.80
#